data_3b172a0faf44b6999e15a42620c49571
#
_entry.id   3b172a0faf44b6999e15a42620c49571
#
_cell.length_a   1.000
_cell.length_b   1.000
_cell.length_c   1.000
_cell.angle_alpha   90.00
_cell.angle_beta   90.00
_cell.angle_gamma   90.00
#
_symmetry.space_group_name_H-M   'P 1'
#
loop_
_entity.id
_entity.type
_entity.pdbx_description
1 polymer ?
#
loop_
_entity_poly.entity_id
_entity_poly.type
_entity_poly.pdbx_seq_one_letter_code
_entity_poly.pdbx_strand_id
1 'polypeptide(L)'
;SVTPAQFTEHMDYLRDANFQVLPLAQALADIRAGKPLPDKAVAITFDDAYRNIYEQGFPILKERGFPFTVFINTGPVEQGNKSFLTWDQMREMQRFGGEFANHTVGHPYLLRLEQGETVEAWWSRITHEIEQVETALTTQLGESPKMLAYPYGESDAQIQEYVTDRGIIGFGQQSGVVYQGSDFANLPRFPAAGHYAKLATLKTKLNAKPMPLID
;
A
#
# COMPACT_ATOMS: atom_id res chain seq x y z
N SER A 1 4.91 -14.48 -0.91
CA SER A 1 5.19 -13.87 -2.23
C SER A 1 4.30 -14.49 -3.30
N VAL A 2 4.24 -13.86 -4.46
CA VAL A 2 3.61 -14.34 -5.70
C VAL A 2 4.74 -14.51 -6.73
N THR A 3 4.67 -15.58 -7.55
CA THR A 3 5.66 -15.75 -8.63
C THR A 3 5.36 -14.80 -9.79
N PRO A 4 6.35 -14.44 -10.65
CA PRO A 4 6.11 -13.63 -11.83
C PRO A 4 5.04 -14.21 -12.76
N ALA A 5 5.01 -15.53 -12.93
CA ALA A 5 4.00 -16.22 -13.73
C ALA A 5 2.59 -16.06 -13.15
N GLN A 6 2.42 -16.26 -11.85
CA GLN A 6 1.14 -16.02 -11.16
C GLN A 6 0.73 -14.55 -11.23
N PHE A 7 1.67 -13.62 -11.05
CA PHE A 7 1.38 -12.20 -11.15
C PHE A 7 0.94 -11.82 -12.57
N THR A 8 1.60 -12.33 -13.59
CA THR A 8 1.18 -12.15 -15.00
C THR A 8 -0.25 -12.66 -15.22
N GLU A 9 -0.56 -13.85 -14.72
CA GLU A 9 -1.90 -14.44 -14.81
C GLU A 9 -2.96 -13.55 -14.13
N HIS A 10 -2.63 -12.97 -12.97
CA HIS A 10 -3.51 -12.02 -12.28
C HIS A 10 -3.74 -10.76 -13.12
N MET A 11 -2.69 -10.17 -13.67
CA MET A 11 -2.80 -8.94 -14.47
C MET A 11 -3.53 -9.18 -15.79
N ASP A 12 -3.29 -10.32 -16.43
CA ASP A 12 -4.04 -10.71 -17.62
C ASP A 12 -5.53 -10.90 -17.33
N TYR A 13 -5.87 -11.51 -16.20
CA TYR A 13 -7.25 -11.62 -15.78
C TYR A 13 -7.92 -10.25 -15.56
N LEU A 14 -7.24 -9.30 -14.93
CA LEU A 14 -7.78 -7.95 -14.74
C LEU A 14 -8.07 -7.29 -16.09
N ARG A 15 -7.15 -7.39 -17.04
CA ARG A 15 -7.32 -6.87 -18.41
C ARG A 15 -8.50 -7.55 -19.11
N ASP A 16 -8.50 -8.87 -19.19
CA ASP A 16 -9.43 -9.67 -19.98
C ASP A 16 -10.85 -9.64 -19.41
N ALA A 17 -10.99 -9.47 -18.10
CA ALA A 17 -12.27 -9.28 -17.42
C ALA A 17 -12.72 -7.80 -17.34
N ASN A 18 -12.01 -6.89 -18.00
CA ASN A 18 -12.30 -5.45 -18.08
C ASN A 18 -12.32 -4.75 -16.72
N PHE A 19 -11.42 -5.12 -15.81
CA PHE A 19 -11.21 -4.34 -14.60
C PHE A 19 -10.54 -3.00 -14.93
N GLN A 20 -10.98 -1.95 -14.25
CA GLN A 20 -10.37 -0.63 -14.31
C GLN A 20 -9.33 -0.50 -13.20
N VAL A 21 -8.04 -0.61 -13.55
CA VAL A 21 -6.95 -0.43 -12.59
C VAL A 21 -6.71 1.06 -12.42
N LEU A 22 -6.91 1.57 -11.20
CA LEU A 22 -6.86 3.00 -10.89
C LEU A 22 -5.64 3.34 -10.03
N PRO A 23 -5.08 4.56 -10.15
CA PRO A 23 -4.17 5.11 -9.16
C PRO A 23 -4.86 5.17 -7.79
N LEU A 24 -4.23 4.60 -6.75
CA LEU A 24 -4.87 4.42 -5.45
C LEU A 24 -5.22 5.76 -4.79
N ALA A 25 -4.29 6.73 -4.80
CA ALA A 25 -4.53 8.04 -4.19
C ALA A 25 -5.74 8.75 -4.81
N GLN A 26 -5.87 8.72 -6.15
CA GLN A 26 -7.01 9.33 -6.85
C GLN A 26 -8.32 8.58 -6.55
N ALA A 27 -8.30 7.24 -6.56
CA ALA A 27 -9.49 6.45 -6.24
C ALA A 27 -10.01 6.73 -4.83
N LEU A 28 -9.13 6.85 -3.85
CA LEU A 28 -9.50 7.19 -2.47
C LEU A 28 -10.04 8.61 -2.33
N ALA A 29 -9.45 9.58 -3.04
CA ALA A 29 -9.95 10.96 -3.07
C ALA A 29 -11.37 11.01 -3.66
N ASP A 30 -11.63 10.27 -4.72
CA ASP A 30 -12.95 10.21 -5.35
C ASP A 30 -13.99 9.54 -4.43
N ILE A 31 -13.64 8.43 -3.77
CA ILE A 31 -14.52 7.77 -2.78
C ILE A 31 -14.86 8.73 -1.64
N ARG A 32 -13.88 9.43 -1.06
CA ARG A 32 -14.10 10.41 0.01
C ARG A 32 -15.01 11.56 -0.42
N ALA A 33 -14.88 12.00 -1.67
CA ALA A 33 -15.71 13.04 -2.25
C ALA A 33 -17.12 12.55 -2.66
N GLY A 34 -17.45 11.28 -2.44
CA GLY A 34 -18.71 10.68 -2.87
C GLY A 34 -18.86 10.55 -4.37
N LYS A 35 -17.75 10.63 -5.13
CA LYS A 35 -17.77 10.42 -6.57
C LYS A 35 -17.83 8.92 -6.88
N PRO A 36 -18.65 8.50 -7.84
CA PRO A 36 -18.72 7.11 -8.24
C PRO A 36 -17.40 6.69 -8.91
N LEU A 37 -16.87 5.53 -8.54
CA LEU A 37 -15.82 4.88 -9.29
C LEU A 37 -16.41 4.11 -10.49
N PRO A 38 -15.61 3.85 -11.55
CA PRO A 38 -16.02 2.96 -12.62
C PRO A 38 -16.37 1.57 -12.07
N ASP A 39 -17.26 0.87 -12.79
CA ASP A 39 -17.51 -0.54 -12.51
C ASP A 39 -16.20 -1.34 -12.57
N LYS A 40 -16.07 -2.33 -11.68
CA LYS A 40 -14.85 -3.17 -11.57
C LYS A 40 -13.57 -2.36 -11.31
N ALA A 41 -13.65 -1.26 -10.57
CA ALA A 41 -12.47 -0.52 -10.14
C ALA A 41 -11.62 -1.36 -9.18
N VAL A 42 -10.31 -1.33 -9.38
CA VAL A 42 -9.33 -2.02 -8.54
C VAL A 42 -8.05 -1.18 -8.46
N ALA A 43 -7.34 -1.24 -7.32
CA ALA A 43 -6.00 -0.70 -7.18
C ALA A 43 -5.03 -1.82 -6.81
N ILE A 44 -3.79 -1.74 -7.30
CA ILE A 44 -2.73 -2.72 -7.07
C ILE A 44 -1.73 -2.12 -6.10
N THR A 45 -1.41 -2.85 -5.03
CA THR A 45 -0.43 -2.41 -4.04
C THR A 45 0.63 -3.47 -3.77
N PHE A 46 1.84 -3.00 -3.43
CA PHE A 46 2.95 -3.80 -2.94
C PHE A 46 3.45 -3.22 -1.62
N ASP A 47 3.97 -4.07 -0.76
CA ASP A 47 4.63 -3.67 0.47
C ASP A 47 6.15 -3.96 0.40
N ASP A 48 6.93 -3.35 1.29
CA ASP A 48 8.34 -3.60 1.59
C ASP A 48 9.38 -3.10 0.58
N ALA A 49 9.00 -2.56 -0.55
CA ALA A 49 9.93 -1.99 -1.54
C ALA A 49 11.05 -2.95 -2.03
N TYR A 50 10.80 -4.25 -2.10
CA TYR A 50 11.80 -5.19 -2.62
C TYR A 50 12.14 -4.92 -4.10
N ARG A 51 13.42 -5.10 -4.45
CA ARG A 51 13.94 -4.90 -5.82
C ARG A 51 13.21 -5.71 -6.88
N ASN A 52 12.72 -6.90 -6.56
CA ASN A 52 11.97 -7.74 -7.50
C ASN A 52 10.66 -7.09 -7.99
N ILE A 53 10.13 -6.09 -7.28
CA ILE A 53 9.01 -5.28 -7.76
C ILE A 53 9.43 -4.54 -9.04
N TYR A 54 10.64 -3.95 -9.06
CA TYR A 54 11.18 -3.29 -10.24
C TYR A 54 11.59 -4.28 -11.33
N GLU A 55 12.29 -5.35 -10.97
CA GLU A 55 12.89 -6.28 -11.94
C GLU A 55 11.84 -7.19 -12.60
N GLN A 56 10.77 -7.53 -11.90
CA GLN A 56 9.80 -8.54 -12.34
C GLN A 56 8.35 -7.99 -12.39
N GLY A 57 7.90 -7.25 -11.40
CA GLY A 57 6.54 -6.71 -11.33
C GLY A 57 6.32 -5.54 -12.27
N PHE A 58 7.22 -4.58 -12.26
CA PHE A 58 7.09 -3.35 -13.04
C PHE A 58 7.01 -3.57 -14.56
N PRO A 59 7.81 -4.42 -15.21
CA PRO A 59 7.65 -4.70 -16.65
C PRO A 59 6.25 -5.22 -17.00
N ILE A 60 5.68 -6.09 -16.16
CA ILE A 60 4.35 -6.65 -16.36
C ILE A 60 3.26 -5.57 -16.26
N LEU A 61 3.38 -4.66 -15.29
CA LEU A 61 2.46 -3.54 -15.10
C LEU A 61 2.59 -2.50 -16.23
N LYS A 62 3.83 -2.14 -16.56
CA LYS A 62 4.15 -1.17 -17.61
C LYS A 62 3.60 -1.58 -18.97
N GLU A 63 3.76 -2.85 -19.35
CA GLU A 63 3.22 -3.40 -20.61
C GLU A 63 1.70 -3.24 -20.71
N ARG A 64 0.98 -3.29 -19.58
CA ARG A 64 -0.48 -3.17 -19.51
C ARG A 64 -0.97 -1.76 -19.21
N GLY A 65 -0.07 -0.81 -18.98
CA GLY A 65 -0.42 0.54 -18.56
C GLY A 65 -1.14 0.59 -17.22
N PHE A 66 -0.89 -0.36 -16.32
CA PHE A 66 -1.54 -0.45 -15.01
C PHE A 66 -0.80 0.40 -13.99
N PRO A 67 -1.46 1.40 -13.38
CA PRO A 67 -0.92 2.10 -12.23
C PRO A 67 -0.84 1.17 -11.01
N PHE A 68 0.04 1.50 -10.09
CA PHE A 68 0.27 0.72 -8.88
C PHE A 68 0.87 1.57 -7.77
N THR A 69 0.74 1.12 -6.53
CA THR A 69 1.32 1.78 -5.36
C THR A 69 2.28 0.84 -4.65
N VAL A 70 3.43 1.36 -4.24
CA VAL A 70 4.39 0.63 -3.39
C VAL A 70 4.50 1.33 -2.05
N PHE A 71 4.13 0.65 -0.97
CA PHE A 71 4.35 1.10 0.39
C PHE A 71 5.79 0.77 0.77
N ILE A 72 6.64 1.80 0.90
CA ILE A 72 8.08 1.64 1.05
C ILE A 72 8.55 1.84 2.49
N ASN A 73 9.49 1.03 2.91
CA ASN A 73 10.31 1.27 4.09
C ASN A 73 11.66 1.86 3.67
N THR A 74 11.93 3.08 4.14
CA THR A 74 13.07 3.86 3.64
C THR A 74 14.42 3.43 4.22
N GLY A 75 14.44 2.82 5.40
CA GLY A 75 15.70 2.42 6.04
C GLY A 75 16.61 1.57 5.16
N PRO A 76 16.13 0.42 4.64
CA PRO A 76 16.92 -0.40 3.71
C PRO A 76 17.28 0.30 2.41
N VAL A 77 16.39 1.17 1.89
CA VAL A 77 16.62 1.95 0.67
C VAL A 77 17.79 2.92 0.87
N GLU A 78 17.78 3.69 1.95
CA GLU A 78 18.82 4.69 2.27
C GLU A 78 20.17 4.05 2.64
N GLN A 79 20.13 2.85 3.21
CA GLN A 79 21.33 2.05 3.45
C GLN A 79 21.93 1.45 2.17
N GLY A 80 21.29 1.62 1.02
CA GLY A 80 21.76 1.05 -0.25
C GLY A 80 21.70 -0.47 -0.30
N ASN A 81 20.76 -1.08 0.44
CA ASN A 81 20.58 -2.51 0.45
C ASN A 81 20.13 -3.02 -0.93
N LYS A 82 20.97 -3.86 -1.55
CA LYS A 82 20.78 -4.33 -2.93
C LYS A 82 19.52 -5.18 -3.14
N SER A 83 18.86 -5.63 -2.09
CA SER A 83 17.59 -6.38 -2.15
C SER A 83 16.37 -5.46 -2.27
N PHE A 84 16.56 -4.14 -2.11
CA PHE A 84 15.48 -3.15 -2.13
C PHE A 84 15.60 -2.22 -3.35
N LEU A 85 14.52 -1.49 -3.64
CA LEU A 85 14.46 -0.46 -4.67
C LEU A 85 15.45 0.67 -4.37
N THR A 86 15.93 1.32 -5.43
CA THR A 86 16.63 2.59 -5.31
C THR A 86 15.69 3.75 -5.63
N TRP A 87 16.02 4.96 -5.16
CA TRP A 87 15.26 6.16 -5.49
C TRP A 87 15.19 6.42 -7.01
N ASP A 88 16.25 6.10 -7.75
CA ASP A 88 16.25 6.24 -9.23
C ASP A 88 15.26 5.27 -9.89
N GLN A 89 15.20 4.04 -9.42
CA GLN A 89 14.20 3.06 -9.89
C GLN A 89 12.78 3.54 -9.60
N MET A 90 12.54 4.10 -8.40
CA MET A 90 11.23 4.65 -8.04
C MET A 90 10.86 5.83 -8.93
N ARG A 91 11.79 6.75 -9.22
CA ARG A 91 11.57 7.86 -10.16
C ARG A 91 11.25 7.38 -11.58
N GLU A 92 11.89 6.30 -12.03
CA GLU A 92 11.54 5.69 -13.30
C GLU A 92 10.12 5.12 -13.26
N MET A 93 9.77 4.37 -12.23
CA MET A 93 8.44 3.76 -12.06
C MET A 93 7.33 4.82 -11.99
N GLN A 94 7.57 6.00 -11.36
CA GLN A 94 6.61 7.11 -11.33
C GLN A 94 6.18 7.57 -12.73
N ARG A 95 7.10 7.56 -13.70
CA ARG A 95 6.79 7.95 -15.10
C ARG A 95 5.79 7.03 -15.79
N PHE A 96 5.56 5.86 -15.21
CA PHE A 96 4.66 4.83 -15.73
C PHE A 96 3.53 4.46 -14.75
N GLY A 97 3.15 5.40 -13.89
CA GLY A 97 2.00 5.25 -13.00
C GLY A 97 2.29 4.59 -11.65
N GLY A 98 3.57 4.49 -11.25
CA GLY A 98 3.95 4.07 -9.90
C GLY A 98 3.74 5.20 -8.88
N GLU A 99 3.03 4.91 -7.80
CA GLU A 99 2.93 5.76 -6.60
C GLU A 99 3.77 5.14 -5.48
N PHE A 100 4.39 5.96 -4.64
CA PHE A 100 5.18 5.49 -3.49
C PHE A 100 4.63 6.10 -2.22
N ALA A 101 4.34 5.24 -1.25
CA ALA A 101 3.68 5.60 -0.01
C ALA A 101 4.43 5.02 1.20
N ASN A 102 4.00 5.38 2.38
CA ASN A 102 4.68 5.12 3.64
C ASN A 102 4.49 3.67 4.12
N HIS A 103 5.59 3.00 4.53
CA HIS A 103 5.57 1.74 5.25
C HIS A 103 6.51 1.75 6.45
N THR A 104 6.72 2.93 7.04
CA THR A 104 7.68 3.24 8.11
C THR A 104 9.15 3.17 7.66
N VAL A 105 10.09 3.57 8.48
CA VAL A 105 11.53 3.50 8.16
C VAL A 105 12.03 2.06 8.19
N GLY A 106 11.84 1.39 9.34
CA GLY A 106 12.43 0.10 9.65
C GLY A 106 11.47 -1.07 9.73
N HIS A 107 10.19 -0.88 9.41
CA HIS A 107 9.14 -1.91 9.53
C HIS A 107 9.02 -2.49 10.95
N PRO A 108 8.95 -1.65 12.01
CA PRO A 108 8.86 -2.12 13.38
C PRO A 108 7.48 -2.68 13.73
N TYR A 109 7.40 -3.41 14.83
CA TYR A 109 6.13 -3.68 15.49
C TYR A 109 5.64 -2.41 16.18
N LEU A 110 4.60 -1.77 15.64
CA LEU A 110 4.15 -0.45 16.09
C LEU A 110 3.61 -0.45 17.53
N LEU A 111 3.01 -1.54 17.98
CA LEU A 111 2.39 -1.65 19.30
C LEU A 111 3.35 -2.17 20.40
N ARG A 112 4.60 -2.45 20.07
CA ARG A 112 5.56 -3.05 21.01
C ARG A 112 6.58 -2.03 21.49
N LEU A 113 6.71 -1.97 22.82
CA LEU A 113 7.86 -1.30 23.46
C LEU A 113 9.11 -2.18 23.31
N GLU A 114 10.26 -1.53 23.08
CA GLU A 114 11.55 -2.19 23.12
C GLU A 114 11.99 -2.40 24.58
N GLN A 115 12.97 -3.26 24.79
CA GLN A 115 13.45 -3.57 26.14
C GLN A 115 13.98 -2.31 26.85
N GLY A 116 13.37 -1.94 27.96
CA GLY A 116 13.76 -0.75 28.74
C GLY A 116 13.23 0.58 28.20
N GLU A 117 12.41 0.55 27.16
CA GLU A 117 11.81 1.74 26.57
C GLU A 117 10.65 2.25 27.43
N THR A 118 10.58 3.58 27.64
CA THR A 118 9.40 4.21 28.26
C THR A 118 8.31 4.41 27.21
N VAL A 119 7.07 4.66 27.65
CA VAL A 119 5.95 4.95 26.74
C VAL A 119 6.23 6.20 25.89
N GLU A 120 6.84 7.21 26.48
CA GLU A 120 7.19 8.46 25.78
C GLU A 120 8.28 8.21 24.71
N ALA A 121 9.28 7.39 25.01
CA ALA A 121 10.34 7.02 24.07
C ALA A 121 9.77 6.17 22.93
N TRP A 122 8.93 5.19 23.24
CA TRP A 122 8.19 4.41 22.26
C TRP A 122 7.37 5.31 21.33
N TRP A 123 6.59 6.23 21.87
CA TRP A 123 5.78 7.14 21.07
C TRP A 123 6.63 8.02 20.16
N SER A 124 7.73 8.56 20.67
CA SER A 124 8.68 9.34 19.88
C SER A 124 9.30 8.51 18.75
N ARG A 125 9.63 7.24 19.01
CA ARG A 125 10.16 6.33 18.00
C ARG A 125 9.11 6.04 16.91
N ILE A 126 7.88 5.71 17.29
CA ILE A 126 6.82 5.37 16.32
C ILE A 126 6.45 6.58 15.44
N THR A 127 6.34 7.76 16.04
CA THR A 127 6.07 8.98 15.24
C THR A 127 7.23 9.31 14.31
N HIS A 128 8.47 9.13 14.75
CA HIS A 128 9.66 9.30 13.91
C HIS A 128 9.68 8.32 12.73
N GLU A 129 9.36 7.05 12.94
CA GLU A 129 9.25 6.01 11.90
C GLU A 129 8.28 6.41 10.78
N ILE A 130 7.22 7.15 11.11
CA ILE A 130 6.23 7.62 10.13
C ILE A 130 6.69 8.91 9.46
N GLU A 131 7.11 9.91 10.22
CA GLU A 131 7.42 11.25 9.71
C GLU A 131 8.67 11.28 8.81
N GLN A 132 9.67 10.46 9.11
CA GLN A 132 10.87 10.37 8.30
C GLN A 132 10.56 9.87 6.88
N VAL A 133 9.66 8.91 6.71
CA VAL A 133 9.26 8.43 5.39
C VAL A 133 8.50 9.51 4.62
N GLU A 134 7.59 10.24 5.26
CA GLU A 134 6.88 11.36 4.62
C GLU A 134 7.86 12.41 4.08
N THR A 135 8.89 12.72 4.89
CA THR A 135 9.95 13.66 4.50
C THR A 135 10.79 13.11 3.34
N ALA A 136 11.18 11.84 3.41
CA ALA A 136 11.98 11.19 2.37
C ALA A 136 11.21 11.11 1.04
N LEU A 137 9.94 10.72 1.05
CA LEU A 137 9.08 10.70 -0.14
C LEU A 137 9.01 12.07 -0.81
N THR A 138 8.72 13.12 -0.04
CA THR A 138 8.65 14.48 -0.57
C THR A 138 10.00 14.96 -1.12
N THR A 139 11.09 14.68 -0.41
CA THR A 139 12.44 15.11 -0.81
C THR A 139 12.94 14.38 -2.05
N GLN A 140 12.73 13.06 -2.11
CA GLN A 140 13.31 12.21 -3.17
C GLN A 140 12.43 12.07 -4.40
N LEU A 141 11.10 12.09 -4.20
CA LEU A 141 10.11 11.81 -5.25
C LEU A 141 9.22 13.01 -5.58
N GLY A 142 9.38 14.12 -4.83
CA GLY A 142 8.64 15.38 -5.06
C GLY A 142 7.29 15.47 -4.37
N GLU A 143 6.75 14.35 -3.90
CA GLU A 143 5.45 14.30 -3.23
C GLU A 143 5.33 13.11 -2.27
N SER A 144 4.40 13.20 -1.33
CA SER A 144 3.87 12.06 -0.58
C SER A 144 2.36 11.99 -0.79
N PRO A 145 1.82 10.84 -1.24
CA PRO A 145 0.38 10.68 -1.45
C PRO A 145 -0.41 10.58 -0.14
N LYS A 146 0.24 10.74 1.02
CA LYS A 146 -0.38 10.66 2.34
C LYS A 146 -1.14 9.36 2.59
N MET A 147 -0.46 8.26 2.36
CA MET A 147 -0.95 6.91 2.61
C MET A 147 0.10 6.12 3.40
N LEU A 148 -0.34 5.33 4.37
CA LEU A 148 0.51 4.49 5.23
C LEU A 148 -0.06 3.08 5.32
N ALA A 149 0.70 2.07 4.92
CA ALA A 149 0.39 0.69 5.29
C ALA A 149 1.06 0.38 6.64
N TYR A 150 0.27 -0.05 7.63
CA TYR A 150 0.80 -0.41 8.94
C TYR A 150 1.62 -1.70 8.85
N PRO A 151 2.90 -1.72 9.30
CA PRO A 151 3.66 -2.95 9.43
C PRO A 151 2.87 -4.02 10.18
N TYR A 152 2.82 -5.23 9.63
CA TYR A 152 2.04 -6.37 10.17
C TYR A 152 0.52 -6.10 10.28
N GLY A 153 0.03 -4.97 9.78
CA GLY A 153 -1.35 -4.50 9.98
C GLY A 153 -1.63 -4.02 11.40
N GLU A 154 -0.61 -3.80 12.22
CA GLU A 154 -0.73 -3.40 13.62
C GLU A 154 -0.95 -1.89 13.77
N SER A 155 -2.09 -1.51 14.34
CA SER A 155 -2.38 -0.15 14.76
C SER A 155 -3.40 -0.15 15.90
N ASP A 156 -3.37 0.85 16.74
CA ASP A 156 -4.38 1.15 17.75
C ASP A 156 -5.00 2.54 17.50
N ALA A 157 -5.96 2.91 18.35
CA ALA A 157 -6.67 4.18 18.23
C ALA A 157 -5.71 5.39 18.29
N GLN A 158 -4.66 5.34 19.11
CA GLN A 158 -3.71 6.43 19.26
C GLN A 158 -2.89 6.63 17.99
N ILE A 159 -2.40 5.54 17.38
CA ILE A 159 -1.64 5.59 16.13
C ILE A 159 -2.54 6.02 14.98
N GLN A 160 -3.77 5.51 14.91
CA GLN A 160 -4.74 5.87 13.88
C GLN A 160 -5.12 7.35 13.94
N GLU A 161 -5.37 7.90 15.13
CA GLU A 161 -5.63 9.33 15.34
C GLU A 161 -4.43 10.17 14.89
N TYR A 162 -3.22 9.79 15.30
CA TYR A 162 -1.99 10.47 14.90
C TYR A 162 -1.80 10.52 13.38
N VAL A 163 -2.08 9.42 12.70
CA VAL A 163 -1.97 9.28 11.24
C VAL A 163 -3.02 10.14 10.54
N THR A 164 -4.28 10.06 10.98
CA THR A 164 -5.40 10.81 10.36
C THR A 164 -5.31 12.31 10.59
N ASP A 165 -4.84 12.77 11.75
CA ASP A 165 -4.59 14.19 12.05
C ASP A 165 -3.58 14.83 11.10
N ARG A 166 -2.70 14.02 10.50
CA ARG A 166 -1.73 14.44 9.47
C ARG A 166 -2.25 14.29 8.04
N GLY A 167 -3.53 13.98 7.89
CA GLY A 167 -4.17 13.75 6.59
C GLY A 167 -3.70 12.46 5.91
N ILE A 168 -3.08 11.54 6.65
CA ILE A 168 -2.61 10.26 6.12
C ILE A 168 -3.72 9.23 6.21
N ILE A 169 -3.90 8.45 5.14
CA ILE A 169 -4.84 7.33 5.09
C ILE A 169 -4.11 6.07 5.53
N GLY A 170 -4.66 5.35 6.51
CA GLY A 170 -4.08 4.11 7.03
C GLY A 170 -4.61 2.86 6.32
N PHE A 171 -3.75 1.86 6.13
CA PHE A 171 -4.09 0.56 5.57
C PHE A 171 -3.67 -0.57 6.50
N GLY A 172 -4.64 -1.40 6.84
CA GLY A 172 -4.40 -2.64 7.58
C GLY A 172 -4.14 -3.85 6.67
N GLN A 173 -4.28 -5.04 7.27
CA GLN A 173 -4.17 -6.31 6.56
C GLN A 173 -5.48 -7.12 6.58
N GLN A 174 -6.55 -6.60 7.18
CA GLN A 174 -7.88 -7.23 7.12
C GLN A 174 -8.40 -7.25 5.68
N SER A 175 -9.03 -8.37 5.30
CA SER A 175 -9.62 -8.51 3.97
C SER A 175 -10.93 -7.74 3.87
N GLY A 176 -11.12 -6.99 2.78
CA GLY A 176 -12.36 -6.26 2.54
C GLY A 176 -12.28 -5.34 1.33
N VAL A 177 -13.43 -4.78 0.97
CA VAL A 177 -13.56 -3.76 -0.07
C VAL A 177 -13.60 -2.37 0.56
N VAL A 178 -13.18 -1.37 -0.21
CA VAL A 178 -13.20 0.04 0.20
C VAL A 178 -14.40 0.73 -0.43
N TYR A 179 -15.14 1.49 0.37
CA TYR A 179 -16.29 2.28 -0.05
C TYR A 179 -16.40 3.57 0.79
N GLN A 180 -17.36 4.43 0.50
CA GLN A 180 -17.48 5.73 1.16
C GLN A 180 -17.62 5.65 2.69
N GLY A 181 -18.23 4.58 3.20
CA GLY A 181 -18.40 4.34 4.65
C GLY A 181 -17.21 3.61 5.31
N SER A 182 -16.13 3.35 4.59
CA SER A 182 -14.95 2.69 5.17
C SER A 182 -14.23 3.58 6.17
N ASP A 183 -13.57 2.95 7.14
CA ASP A 183 -12.66 3.65 8.07
C ASP A 183 -11.33 3.97 7.39
N PHE A 184 -11.11 5.22 7.04
CA PHE A 184 -9.89 5.68 6.37
C PHE A 184 -8.67 5.72 7.30
N ALA A 185 -8.84 5.47 8.59
CA ALA A 185 -7.72 5.24 9.50
C ALA A 185 -7.15 3.80 9.38
N ASN A 186 -7.95 2.85 8.85
CA ASN A 186 -7.56 1.44 8.77
C ASN A 186 -8.29 0.72 7.63
N LEU A 187 -7.98 1.09 6.39
CA LEU A 187 -8.59 0.51 5.20
C LEU A 187 -8.20 -0.96 4.99
N PRO A 188 -9.15 -1.81 4.57
CA PRO A 188 -8.89 -3.20 4.24
C PRO A 188 -8.19 -3.35 2.89
N ARG A 189 -7.50 -4.49 2.71
CA ARG A 189 -6.91 -4.91 1.43
C ARG A 189 -7.09 -6.42 1.26
N PHE A 190 -7.17 -6.88 0.01
CA PHE A 190 -7.16 -8.31 -0.27
C PHE A 190 -5.73 -8.80 -0.55
N PRO A 191 -5.17 -9.73 0.25
CA PRO A 191 -3.89 -10.34 -0.08
C PRO A 191 -4.00 -11.20 -1.35
N ALA A 192 -3.05 -11.06 -2.25
CA ALA A 192 -2.97 -11.78 -3.53
C ALA A 192 -1.67 -12.61 -3.64
N ALA A 193 -1.01 -12.91 -2.53
CA ALA A 193 0.26 -13.63 -2.46
C ALA A 193 0.20 -14.81 -1.49
N GLY A 194 1.22 -15.65 -1.47
CA GLY A 194 1.31 -16.82 -0.60
C GLY A 194 0.16 -17.78 -0.82
N HIS A 195 -0.57 -18.12 0.20
CA HIS A 195 -1.75 -19.01 0.12
C HIS A 195 -2.88 -18.44 -0.76
N TYR A 196 -2.88 -17.14 -1.01
CA TYR A 196 -3.88 -16.42 -1.81
C TYR A 196 -3.46 -16.18 -3.25
N ALA A 197 -2.29 -16.69 -3.69
CA ALA A 197 -1.74 -16.44 -5.03
C ALA A 197 -2.47 -17.15 -6.16
N LYS A 198 -3.40 -18.05 -5.86
CA LYS A 198 -4.19 -18.75 -6.89
C LYS A 198 -5.18 -17.80 -7.56
N LEU A 199 -5.25 -17.83 -8.89
CA LEU A 199 -6.18 -17.00 -9.65
C LEU A 199 -7.64 -17.18 -9.21
N ALA A 200 -8.07 -18.41 -8.90
CA ALA A 200 -9.42 -18.67 -8.40
C ALA A 200 -9.74 -17.89 -7.11
N THR A 201 -8.76 -17.77 -6.20
CA THR A 201 -8.89 -16.98 -4.97
C THR A 201 -9.01 -15.50 -5.28
N LEU A 202 -8.18 -14.98 -6.19
CA LEU A 202 -8.26 -13.59 -6.63
C LEU A 202 -9.64 -13.27 -7.24
N LYS A 203 -10.14 -14.13 -8.12
CA LYS A 203 -11.49 -13.97 -8.71
C LYS A 203 -12.59 -13.88 -7.67
N THR A 204 -12.55 -14.71 -6.64
CA THR A 204 -13.51 -14.66 -5.53
C THR A 204 -13.45 -13.33 -4.80
N LYS A 205 -12.25 -12.83 -4.51
CA LYS A 205 -12.05 -11.56 -3.80
C LYS A 205 -12.50 -10.35 -4.62
N LEU A 206 -12.19 -10.32 -5.90
CA LEU A 206 -12.58 -9.24 -6.81
C LEU A 206 -14.11 -9.15 -7.03
N ASN A 207 -14.85 -10.22 -6.75
CA ASN A 207 -16.32 -10.23 -6.78
C ASN A 207 -16.95 -9.96 -5.40
N ALA A 208 -16.14 -9.70 -4.37
CA ALA A 208 -16.65 -9.36 -3.04
C ALA A 208 -17.41 -8.02 -3.08
N LYS A 209 -18.46 -7.94 -2.29
CA LYS A 209 -19.24 -6.71 -2.08
C LYS A 209 -19.04 -6.23 -0.64
N PRO A 210 -19.24 -4.92 -0.37
CA PRO A 210 -19.31 -4.45 1.01
C PRO A 210 -20.35 -5.27 1.77
N MET A 211 -20.02 -5.70 2.98
CA MET A 211 -21.03 -6.28 3.86
C MET A 211 -22.03 -5.20 4.25
N PRO A 212 -23.35 -5.46 4.17
CA PRO A 212 -24.33 -4.54 4.70
C PRO A 212 -24.06 -4.34 6.20
N LEU A 213 -24.12 -3.09 6.65
CA LEU A 213 -24.17 -2.81 8.09
C LEU A 213 -25.40 -3.53 8.64
N ILE A 214 -25.19 -4.43 9.58
CA ILE A 214 -26.29 -5.01 10.37
C ILE A 214 -26.52 -3.99 11.47
N ASP A 215 -27.65 -3.25 11.37
CA ASP A 215 -28.14 -2.35 12.41
C ASP A 215 -28.50 -3.14 13.68
#